data_49662a4e5e20bc59c6e10e78b47f3cfd
#
_entry.id   49662a4e5e20bc59c6e10e78b47f3cfd
#
_cell.length_a   1.000
_cell.length_b   1.000
_cell.length_c   1.000
_cell.angle_alpha   90.00
_cell.angle_beta   90.00
_cell.angle_gamma   90.00
#
_symmetry.space_group_name_H-M   'P 1'
#
loop_
_entity.id
_entity.type
_entity.pdbx_description
1 polymer ?
#
loop_
_entity_poly.entity_id
_entity_poly.type
_entity_poly.pdbx_seq_one_letter_code
_entity_poly.pdbx_strand_id
1 'polypeptide(L)'
;MSRLARVIVAYESKYGNTKLVAEKIVEGMKEIGKIEVLLSELKEVDLNKIPNYDVILIGSPNHFGGPTWGVKKFIDKLGKISLEGKLFAVFDTYIKEDFEKAVKKMEKRINEKVPGMKQIAPGLSIKVQEIKGPVLDEELPKCKDFGKKIANQLKT
;
A
#
# COMPACT_ATOMS: atom_id res chain seq x y z
N MET A 1 -7.98 -5.42 -27.89
CA MET A 1 -8.67 -5.55 -26.60
C MET A 1 -7.70 -5.31 -25.46
N SER A 2 -7.99 -4.36 -24.60
CA SER A 2 -7.12 -4.08 -23.48
C SER A 2 -7.37 -5.07 -22.33
N ARG A 3 -6.32 -5.44 -21.64
CA ARG A 3 -6.44 -6.27 -20.43
C ARG A 3 -6.83 -5.40 -19.24
N LEU A 4 -7.33 -6.02 -18.19
CA LEU A 4 -7.61 -5.33 -16.94
C LEU A 4 -6.30 -4.92 -16.27
N ALA A 5 -6.29 -3.77 -15.63
CA ALA A 5 -5.16 -3.35 -14.81
C ALA A 5 -5.02 -4.33 -13.64
N ARG A 6 -3.79 -4.63 -13.25
CA ARG A 6 -3.47 -5.56 -12.18
C ARG A 6 -2.79 -4.83 -11.03
N VAL A 7 -3.34 -4.99 -9.84
CA VAL A 7 -2.86 -4.33 -8.63
C VAL A 7 -2.46 -5.39 -7.61
N ILE A 8 -1.30 -5.20 -6.98
CA ILE A 8 -0.95 -5.99 -5.81
C ILE A 8 -0.95 -5.06 -4.59
N VAL A 9 -1.60 -5.49 -3.52
CA VAL A 9 -1.60 -4.79 -2.23
C VAL A 9 -0.80 -5.67 -1.26
N ALA A 10 0.41 -5.24 -0.96
CA ALA A 10 1.32 -5.98 -0.08
C ALA A 10 1.45 -5.24 1.25
N TYR A 11 1.35 -5.97 2.34
CA TYR A 11 1.37 -5.34 3.66
C TYR A 11 2.13 -6.19 4.69
N GLU A 12 2.62 -5.51 5.73
CA GLU A 12 3.09 -6.16 6.93
C GLU A 12 2.19 -5.73 8.08
N SER A 13 1.77 -6.67 8.91
CA SER A 13 0.87 -6.38 10.04
C SER A 13 1.26 -7.22 11.23
N LYS A 14 1.38 -6.58 12.39
CA LYS A 14 1.74 -7.29 13.62
C LYS A 14 0.50 -7.69 14.44
N TYR A 15 -0.47 -6.78 14.52
CA TYR A 15 -1.67 -6.98 15.34
C TYR A 15 -2.96 -7.02 14.52
N GLY A 16 -2.85 -7.02 13.19
CA GLY A 16 -4.01 -7.09 12.30
C GLY A 16 -4.56 -5.74 11.86
N ASN A 17 -4.02 -4.63 12.35
CA ASN A 17 -4.54 -3.31 12.00
C ASN A 17 -4.20 -2.92 10.56
N THR A 18 -2.95 -3.06 10.16
CA THR A 18 -2.54 -2.77 8.77
C THR A 18 -3.23 -3.74 7.81
N LYS A 19 -3.42 -5.00 8.24
CA LYS A 19 -4.17 -5.98 7.45
C LYS A 19 -5.60 -5.52 7.21
N LEU A 20 -6.28 -5.04 8.25
CA LEU A 20 -7.66 -4.55 8.12
C LEU A 20 -7.73 -3.37 7.15
N VAL A 21 -6.79 -2.43 7.26
CA VAL A 21 -6.72 -1.30 6.32
C VAL A 21 -6.55 -1.80 4.89
N ALA A 22 -5.62 -2.75 4.68
CA ALA A 22 -5.39 -3.33 3.35
C ALA A 22 -6.67 -4.00 2.81
N GLU A 23 -7.38 -4.74 3.65
CA GLU A 23 -8.63 -5.40 3.27
C GLU A 23 -9.69 -4.38 2.85
N LYS A 24 -9.80 -3.27 3.58
CA LYS A 24 -10.79 -2.22 3.25
C LYS A 24 -10.42 -1.47 1.97
N ILE A 25 -9.15 -1.25 1.72
CA ILE A 25 -8.69 -0.67 0.45
C ILE A 25 -9.11 -1.57 -0.71
N VAL A 26 -8.84 -2.87 -0.60
CA VAL A 26 -9.21 -3.85 -1.62
C VAL A 26 -10.73 -3.90 -1.81
N GLU A 27 -11.49 -3.85 -0.72
CA GLU A 27 -12.95 -3.81 -0.78
C GLU A 27 -13.42 -2.62 -1.62
N GLY A 28 -12.84 -1.44 -1.40
CA GLY A 28 -13.15 -0.25 -2.20
C GLY A 28 -12.80 -0.42 -3.67
N MET A 29 -11.67 -1.02 -3.96
CA MET A 29 -11.25 -1.31 -5.34
C MET A 29 -12.24 -2.23 -6.05
N LYS A 30 -12.67 -3.28 -5.36
CA LYS A 30 -13.59 -4.26 -5.93
C LYS A 30 -14.98 -3.69 -6.17
N GLU A 31 -15.41 -2.71 -5.39
CA GLU A 31 -16.68 -2.03 -5.62
C GLU A 31 -16.70 -1.27 -6.95
N ILE A 32 -15.57 -0.71 -7.35
CA ILE A 32 -15.44 -0.05 -8.65
C ILE A 32 -15.34 -1.10 -9.77
N GLY A 33 -14.59 -2.17 -9.52
CA GLY A 33 -14.40 -3.26 -10.47
C GLY A 33 -13.48 -2.92 -11.63
N LYS A 34 -13.48 -3.78 -12.65
CA LYS A 34 -12.66 -3.64 -13.88
C LYS A 34 -11.16 -3.59 -13.62
N ILE A 35 -10.72 -4.22 -12.51
CA ILE A 35 -9.32 -4.41 -12.18
C ILE A 35 -9.15 -5.76 -11.52
N GLU A 36 -7.94 -6.28 -11.55
CA GLU A 36 -7.57 -7.50 -10.82
C GLU A 36 -6.73 -7.08 -9.63
N VAL A 37 -7.09 -7.55 -8.43
CA VAL A 37 -6.39 -7.19 -7.20
C VAL A 37 -5.94 -8.43 -6.48
N LEU A 38 -4.65 -8.48 -6.12
CA LEU A 38 -4.10 -9.50 -5.24
C LEU A 38 -3.75 -8.83 -3.91
N LEU A 39 -4.27 -9.38 -2.81
CA LEU A 39 -3.94 -8.95 -1.46
C LEU A 39 -2.98 -9.97 -0.87
N SER A 40 -1.83 -9.54 -0.39
CA SER A 40 -0.80 -10.45 0.11
C SER A 40 -0.03 -9.88 1.28
N GLU A 41 0.29 -10.75 2.24
CA GLU A 41 1.30 -10.39 3.23
C GLU A 41 2.63 -10.21 2.52
N LEU A 42 3.41 -9.27 3.00
CA LEU A 42 4.70 -8.92 2.39
C LEU A 42 5.61 -10.13 2.19
N LYS A 43 5.68 -10.98 3.20
CA LYS A 43 6.55 -12.18 3.17
C LYS A 43 6.13 -13.23 2.16
N GLU A 44 4.88 -13.18 1.70
CA GLU A 44 4.34 -14.15 0.73
C GLU A 44 4.47 -13.66 -0.72
N VAL A 45 4.93 -12.43 -0.93
CA VAL A 45 5.04 -11.85 -2.27
C VAL A 45 6.18 -12.52 -3.03
N ASP A 46 5.87 -13.01 -4.23
CA ASP A 46 6.89 -13.51 -5.14
C ASP A 46 7.43 -12.34 -5.96
N LEU A 47 8.64 -11.92 -5.65
CA LEU A 47 9.27 -10.77 -6.30
C LEU A 47 9.42 -10.96 -7.80
N ASN A 48 9.56 -12.19 -8.27
CA ASN A 48 9.69 -12.47 -9.71
C ASN A 48 8.39 -12.16 -10.46
N LYS A 49 7.27 -12.12 -9.77
CA LYS A 49 5.96 -11.83 -10.38
C LYS A 49 5.56 -10.36 -10.31
N ILE A 50 6.31 -9.55 -9.55
CA ILE A 50 5.99 -8.13 -9.39
C ILE A 50 5.89 -7.40 -10.74
N PRO A 51 6.77 -7.64 -11.73
CA PRO A 51 6.63 -6.97 -13.03
C PRO A 51 5.32 -7.23 -13.77
N ASN A 52 4.56 -8.25 -13.35
CA ASN A 52 3.27 -8.55 -13.96
C ASN A 52 2.15 -7.61 -13.49
N TYR A 53 2.41 -6.80 -12.49
CA TYR A 53 1.43 -5.85 -11.94
C TYR A 53 1.67 -4.45 -12.51
N ASP A 54 0.59 -3.70 -12.61
CA ASP A 54 0.64 -2.30 -13.08
C ASP A 54 0.81 -1.34 -11.91
N VAL A 55 0.27 -1.71 -10.75
CA VAL A 55 0.29 -0.89 -9.54
C VAL A 55 0.67 -1.74 -8.34
N ILE A 56 1.55 -1.18 -7.52
CA ILE A 56 2.02 -1.84 -6.29
C ILE A 56 1.66 -0.94 -5.11
N LEU A 57 0.82 -1.44 -4.22
CA LEU A 57 0.52 -0.75 -2.96
C LEU A 57 1.28 -1.44 -1.83
N ILE A 58 1.87 -0.65 -0.94
CA ILE A 58 2.65 -1.17 0.17
C ILE A 58 2.14 -0.56 1.48
N GLY A 59 1.80 -1.41 2.44
CA GLY A 59 1.31 -0.98 3.75
C GLY A 59 2.21 -1.43 4.89
N SER A 60 2.38 -0.55 5.88
CA SER A 60 3.22 -0.79 7.04
C SER A 60 2.59 -0.20 8.30
N PRO A 61 2.74 -0.85 9.45
CA PRO A 61 2.51 -0.14 10.70
C PRO A 61 3.64 0.87 10.91
N ASN A 62 3.36 1.89 11.71
CA ASN A 62 4.37 2.88 12.06
C ASN A 62 5.23 2.31 13.19
N HIS A 63 6.53 2.24 12.96
CA HIS A 63 7.50 1.70 13.92
C HIS A 63 8.56 2.77 14.17
N PHE A 64 8.53 3.36 15.37
CA PHE A 64 9.45 4.43 15.74
C PHE A 64 9.49 5.56 14.69
N GLY A 65 8.31 5.98 14.26
CA GLY A 65 8.18 7.08 13.29
C GLY A 65 8.52 6.72 11.85
N GLY A 66 8.47 5.45 11.48
CA GLY A 66 8.76 5.01 10.13
C GLY A 66 8.19 3.64 9.80
N PRO A 67 8.41 3.14 8.59
CA PRO A 67 7.98 1.79 8.23
C PRO A 67 8.82 0.74 8.94
N THR A 68 8.31 -0.48 8.98
CA THR A 68 9.05 -1.60 9.57
C THR A 68 10.30 -1.92 8.76
N TRP A 69 11.23 -2.63 9.39
CA TRP A 69 12.43 -3.12 8.72
C TRP A 69 12.08 -3.99 7.50
N GLY A 70 11.07 -4.87 7.66
CA GLY A 70 10.63 -5.74 6.56
C GLY A 70 10.14 -4.96 5.36
N VAL A 71 9.37 -3.88 5.58
CA VAL A 71 8.91 -3.01 4.50
C VAL A 71 10.08 -2.30 3.83
N LYS A 72 11.03 -1.78 4.61
CA LYS A 72 12.22 -1.14 4.05
C LYS A 72 13.00 -2.08 3.14
N LYS A 73 13.22 -3.32 3.60
CA LYS A 73 13.92 -4.33 2.80
C LYS A 73 13.17 -4.69 1.54
N PHE A 74 11.85 -4.77 1.62
CA PHE A 74 11.02 -5.06 0.46
C PHE A 74 11.18 -3.97 -0.60
N ILE A 75 11.11 -2.71 -0.20
CA ILE A 75 11.32 -1.59 -1.12
C ILE A 75 12.70 -1.66 -1.77
N ASP A 76 13.73 -1.95 -0.98
CA ASP A 76 15.10 -2.07 -1.51
C ASP A 76 15.20 -3.17 -2.55
N LYS A 77 14.51 -4.30 -2.33
CA LYS A 77 14.47 -5.40 -3.29
C LYS A 77 13.74 -5.02 -4.57
N LEU A 78 12.69 -4.20 -4.47
CA LEU A 78 12.01 -3.69 -5.67
C LEU A 78 12.97 -2.88 -6.53
N GLY A 79 13.92 -2.19 -5.93
CA GLY A 79 14.93 -1.42 -6.65
C GLY A 79 15.84 -2.25 -7.54
N LYS A 80 15.87 -3.57 -7.34
CA LYS A 80 16.68 -4.49 -8.14
C LYS A 80 15.90 -5.10 -9.30
N ILE A 81 14.64 -4.71 -9.45
CA ILE A 81 13.74 -5.21 -10.49
C ILE A 81 13.44 -4.05 -11.45
N SER A 82 13.27 -4.36 -12.74
CA SER A 82 12.89 -3.33 -13.70
C SER A 82 11.40 -3.03 -13.58
N LEU A 83 11.08 -1.88 -12.98
CA LEU A 83 9.69 -1.45 -12.72
C LEU A 83 9.39 -0.09 -13.35
N GLU A 84 10.11 0.24 -14.42
CA GLU A 84 9.93 1.50 -15.13
C GLU A 84 8.48 1.66 -15.60
N GLY A 85 7.88 2.80 -15.26
CA GLY A 85 6.51 3.11 -15.66
C GLY A 85 5.43 2.49 -14.78
N LYS A 86 5.79 1.62 -13.85
CA LYS A 86 4.81 1.07 -12.90
C LYS A 86 4.40 2.14 -11.90
N LEU A 87 3.23 1.96 -11.30
CA LEU A 87 2.65 2.94 -10.35
C LEU A 87 2.72 2.39 -8.94
N PHE A 88 2.77 3.30 -7.96
CA PHE A 88 2.74 2.87 -6.56
C PHE A 88 1.90 3.82 -5.70
N ALA A 89 1.45 3.31 -4.58
CA ALA A 89 0.93 4.10 -3.47
C ALA A 89 1.27 3.36 -2.17
N VAL A 90 1.24 4.09 -1.07
CA VAL A 90 1.59 3.52 0.23
C VAL A 90 0.54 3.88 1.28
N PHE A 91 0.46 3.08 2.34
CA PHE A 91 -0.43 3.36 3.45
C PHE A 91 0.21 2.91 4.76
N ASP A 92 -0.20 3.52 5.86
CA ASP A 92 0.29 3.14 7.18
C ASP A 92 -0.84 3.14 8.21
N THR A 93 -0.54 2.55 9.36
CA THR A 93 -1.35 2.69 10.56
C THR A 93 -0.46 3.36 11.62
N TYR A 94 -1.04 4.29 12.40
CA TYR A 94 -0.27 5.05 13.37
C TYR A 94 -1.05 5.28 14.66
N ILE A 95 -0.32 5.62 15.71
CA ILE A 95 -0.89 6.08 16.99
C ILE A 95 -0.33 7.45 17.32
N LYS A 96 -1.05 8.20 18.16
CA LYS A 96 -0.61 9.49 18.70
C LYS A 96 -0.27 10.49 17.60
N GLU A 97 0.99 10.96 17.56
CA GLU A 97 1.42 12.05 16.70
C GLU A 97 2.16 11.59 15.44
N ASP A 98 2.12 10.29 15.16
CA ASP A 98 2.88 9.73 14.05
C ASP A 98 2.17 9.78 12.70
N PHE A 99 1.13 10.63 12.59
CA PHE A 99 0.39 10.82 11.35
C PHE A 99 1.33 11.05 10.16
N GLU A 100 1.17 10.24 9.14
CA GLU A 100 1.93 10.30 7.88
C GLU A 100 3.44 10.06 7.98
N LYS A 101 3.97 9.74 9.14
CA LYS A 101 5.42 9.57 9.26
C LYS A 101 5.94 8.37 8.46
N ALA A 102 5.27 7.23 8.56
CA ALA A 102 5.72 6.04 7.83
C ALA A 102 5.48 6.18 6.33
N VAL A 103 4.30 6.69 5.92
CA VAL A 103 4.02 6.85 4.48
C VAL A 103 5.00 7.80 3.82
N LYS A 104 5.35 8.91 4.46
CA LYS A 104 6.31 9.85 3.88
C LYS A 104 7.69 9.24 3.73
N LYS A 105 8.13 8.46 4.70
CA LYS A 105 9.42 7.77 4.62
C LYS A 105 9.40 6.66 3.58
N MET A 106 8.28 5.95 3.42
CA MET A 106 8.14 4.96 2.36
C MET A 106 8.18 5.61 0.98
N GLU A 107 7.46 6.71 0.80
CA GLU A 107 7.47 7.46 -0.47
C GLU A 107 8.87 7.92 -0.83
N LYS A 108 9.58 8.48 0.13
CA LYS A 108 10.96 8.93 -0.08
C LYS A 108 11.86 7.76 -0.48
N ARG A 109 11.75 6.62 0.22
CA ARG A 109 12.58 5.46 -0.06
C ARG A 109 12.29 4.88 -1.44
N ILE A 110 11.03 4.82 -1.83
CA ILE A 110 10.66 4.35 -3.17
C ILE A 110 11.24 5.28 -4.24
N ASN A 111 11.13 6.59 -4.04
CA ASN A 111 11.68 7.55 -5.00
C ASN A 111 13.21 7.43 -5.12
N GLU A 112 13.89 7.09 -4.04
CA GLU A 112 15.35 6.91 -4.03
C GLU A 112 15.78 5.56 -4.62
N LYS A 113 15.06 4.48 -4.26
CA LYS A 113 15.48 3.11 -4.61
C LYS A 113 14.85 2.59 -5.89
N VAL A 114 13.67 3.10 -6.25
CA VAL A 114 12.91 2.63 -7.41
C VAL A 114 12.42 3.84 -8.23
N PRO A 115 13.35 4.66 -8.73
CA PRO A 115 12.98 5.96 -9.33
C PRO A 115 12.13 5.87 -10.58
N GLY A 116 12.07 4.70 -11.22
CA GLY A 116 11.22 4.51 -12.41
C GLY A 116 9.74 4.37 -12.11
N MET A 117 9.36 4.15 -10.85
CA MET A 117 7.95 4.07 -10.47
C MET A 117 7.36 5.45 -10.27
N LYS A 118 6.07 5.61 -10.58
CA LYS A 118 5.35 6.87 -10.41
C LYS A 118 4.27 6.71 -9.35
N GLN A 119 4.08 7.74 -8.54
CA GLN A 119 3.08 7.71 -7.49
C GLN A 119 1.69 7.97 -8.06
N ILE A 120 0.74 7.06 -7.79
CA ILE A 120 -0.63 7.19 -8.29
C ILE A 120 -1.53 8.00 -7.36
N ALA A 121 -1.23 8.01 -6.06
CA ALA A 121 -2.03 8.71 -5.06
C ALA A 121 -1.16 9.10 -3.86
N PRO A 122 -1.51 10.18 -3.14
CA PRO A 122 -0.84 10.48 -1.87
C PRO A 122 -1.02 9.34 -0.88
N GLY A 123 -0.06 9.13 0.00
CA GLY A 123 -0.12 8.06 1.00
C GLY A 123 -1.31 8.19 1.94
N LEU A 124 -1.86 7.05 2.34
CA LEU A 124 -2.99 6.98 3.27
C LEU A 124 -2.46 6.65 4.68
N SER A 125 -2.80 7.48 5.66
CA SER A 125 -2.35 7.29 7.03
C SER A 125 -3.55 7.14 7.95
N ILE A 126 -3.69 5.98 8.60
CA ILE A 126 -4.90 5.58 9.32
C ILE A 126 -4.63 5.43 10.80
N LYS A 127 -5.43 6.14 11.60
CA LYS A 127 -5.26 6.14 13.05
C LYS A 127 -5.78 4.86 13.72
N VAL A 128 -4.98 4.36 14.64
CA VAL A 128 -5.30 3.24 15.50
C VAL A 128 -5.38 3.77 16.94
N GLN A 129 -6.30 3.26 17.73
CA GLN A 129 -6.52 3.76 19.10
C GLN A 129 -5.30 3.56 20.00
N GLU A 130 -4.72 2.35 19.95
CA GLU A 130 -3.54 1.97 20.71
C GLU A 130 -2.66 1.06 19.84
N ILE A 131 -1.46 0.72 20.32
CA ILE A 131 -0.53 -0.12 19.55
C ILE A 131 -1.19 -1.39 19.00
N LYS A 132 -1.99 -2.07 19.83
CA LYS A 132 -2.65 -3.32 19.40
C LYS A 132 -3.98 -3.10 18.69
N GLY A 133 -4.46 -1.87 18.62
CA GLY A 133 -5.71 -1.56 17.94
C GLY A 133 -6.78 -1.09 18.92
N PRO A 134 -8.01 -1.01 18.48
CA PRO A 134 -8.44 -1.23 17.09
C PRO A 134 -8.20 -0.02 16.19
N VAL A 135 -8.37 -0.23 14.89
CA VAL A 135 -8.49 0.89 13.95
C VAL A 135 -9.78 1.63 14.30
N LEU A 136 -9.73 2.96 14.33
CA LEU A 136 -10.91 3.75 14.63
C LEU A 136 -11.98 3.57 13.54
N ASP A 137 -13.24 3.36 13.95
CA ASP A 137 -14.33 3.13 13.02
C ASP A 137 -14.48 4.25 11.98
N GLU A 138 -14.28 5.49 12.39
CA GLU A 138 -14.38 6.66 11.52
C GLU A 138 -13.29 6.72 10.45
N GLU A 139 -12.24 5.92 10.60
CA GLU A 139 -11.15 5.85 9.62
C GLU A 139 -11.43 4.84 8.49
N LEU A 140 -12.32 3.88 8.71
CA LEU A 140 -12.57 2.83 7.73
C LEU A 140 -13.11 3.34 6.38
N PRO A 141 -14.03 4.32 6.35
CA PRO A 141 -14.45 4.88 5.06
C PRO A 141 -13.31 5.49 4.25
N LYS A 142 -12.30 6.06 4.92
CA LYS A 142 -11.13 6.62 4.22
C LYS A 142 -10.36 5.55 3.48
N CYS A 143 -10.29 4.34 4.04
CA CYS A 143 -9.61 3.20 3.41
C CYS A 143 -10.33 2.79 2.13
N LYS A 144 -11.64 2.64 2.20
CA LYS A 144 -12.46 2.29 1.03
C LYS A 144 -12.36 3.36 -0.04
N ASP A 145 -12.46 4.63 0.35
CA ASP A 145 -12.36 5.75 -0.58
C ASP A 145 -11.01 5.78 -1.29
N PHE A 146 -9.95 5.48 -0.57
CA PHE A 146 -8.60 5.40 -1.15
C PHE A 146 -8.56 4.34 -2.25
N GLY A 147 -9.10 3.15 -1.97
CA GLY A 147 -9.18 2.07 -2.96
C GLY A 147 -10.03 2.45 -4.16
N LYS A 148 -11.18 3.08 -3.92
CA LYS A 148 -12.07 3.53 -5.01
C LYS A 148 -11.39 4.54 -5.91
N LYS A 149 -10.69 5.51 -5.34
CA LYS A 149 -9.99 6.54 -6.12
C LYS A 149 -8.93 5.94 -7.02
N ILE A 150 -8.14 5.00 -6.51
CA ILE A 150 -7.11 4.34 -7.30
C ILE A 150 -7.76 3.53 -8.43
N ALA A 151 -8.78 2.74 -8.11
CA ALA A 151 -9.47 1.93 -9.10
C ALA A 151 -10.11 2.80 -10.19
N ASN A 152 -10.70 3.93 -9.83
CA ASN A 152 -11.28 4.86 -10.80
C ASN A 152 -10.25 5.41 -11.77
N GLN A 153 -9.02 5.67 -11.31
CA GLN A 153 -7.95 6.12 -12.19
C GLN A 153 -7.52 5.04 -13.16
N LEU A 154 -7.63 3.78 -12.78
CA LEU A 154 -7.13 2.65 -13.56
C LEU A 154 -8.12 2.10 -14.58
N LYS A 155 -9.41 2.35 -14.39
CA LYS A 155 -10.43 1.71 -15.22
C LYS A 155 -10.63 2.34 -16.60
N THR A 156 -9.97 3.44 -16.88
CA THR A 156 -10.09 4.14 -18.17
C THR A 156 -9.35 3.44 -19.30
#